data_bc4825b22a79771c71633419efb2ebbc
#
_entry.id   bc4825b22a79771c71633419efb2ebbc
#
_cell.length_a   1.000
_cell.length_b   1.000
_cell.length_c   1.000
_cell.angle_alpha   90.00
_cell.angle_beta   90.00
_cell.angle_gamma   90.00
#
_symmetry.space_group_name_H-M   'P 1'
#
loop_
_entity.id
_entity.type
_entity.pdbx_description
1 polymer ?
#
loop_
_entity_poly.entity_id
_entity_poly.type
_entity_poly.pdbx_seq_one_letter_code
_entity_poly.pdbx_strand_id
1 'polypeptide(L)'
;MSKIELSIIIVNYRSWEVLAKCIESFNKYKPNTSYEIIVVDNDSQDGKFESFKQQFSEIKLIKNKGNYGFSSGCNLGSDKAIGEFLLFLNPDVTLTSSPAIDDMYSFAVANPDVGITSCRTLYSNGKREREIAFLSPWLTIGWLRSIYKLAFSIKIAKKFPENKKIW
;
A
#
# COMPACT_ATOMS: atom_id res chain seq x y z
N MET A 1 -25.33 -2.47 -3.89
CA MET A 1 -23.98 -2.81 -3.37
C MET A 1 -23.45 -1.59 -2.65
N SER A 2 -22.97 -1.73 -1.40
CA SER A 2 -22.32 -0.63 -0.71
C SER A 2 -21.07 -0.20 -1.49
N LYS A 3 -20.82 1.10 -1.57
CA LYS A 3 -19.61 1.66 -2.22
C LYS A 3 -18.38 1.16 -1.46
N ILE A 4 -17.39 0.63 -2.17
CA ILE A 4 -16.08 0.31 -1.58
C ILE A 4 -15.31 1.62 -1.44
N GLU A 5 -14.82 1.87 -0.23
CA GLU A 5 -14.11 3.09 0.14
C GLU A 5 -12.60 2.95 -0.08
N LEU A 6 -12.06 1.76 0.21
CA LEU A 6 -10.62 1.50 0.19
C LEU A 6 -10.29 0.22 -0.57
N SER A 7 -9.38 0.28 -1.53
CA SER A 7 -8.76 -0.89 -2.14
C SER A 7 -7.37 -1.10 -1.58
N ILE A 8 -7.16 -2.24 -0.92
CA ILE A 8 -5.88 -2.64 -0.33
C ILE A 8 -5.15 -3.51 -1.35
N ILE A 9 -4.00 -3.04 -1.83
CA ILE A 9 -3.22 -3.68 -2.86
C ILE A 9 -1.96 -4.27 -2.24
N ILE A 10 -1.78 -5.58 -2.38
CA ILE A 10 -0.65 -6.33 -1.84
C ILE A 10 0.04 -7.05 -2.99
N VAL A 11 1.34 -6.82 -3.16
CA VAL A 11 2.14 -7.53 -4.17
C VAL A 11 2.85 -8.70 -3.51
N ASN A 12 2.56 -9.91 -3.98
CA ASN A 12 3.20 -11.14 -3.52
C ASN A 12 4.27 -11.62 -4.50
N TYR A 13 5.40 -12.05 -3.97
CA TYR A 13 6.37 -12.86 -4.70
C TYR A 13 6.97 -13.90 -3.76
N ARG A 14 6.53 -15.15 -3.88
CA ARG A 14 7.00 -16.30 -3.08
C ARG A 14 6.89 -16.12 -1.56
N SER A 15 5.99 -15.25 -1.07
CA SER A 15 5.84 -14.90 0.36
C SER A 15 4.48 -15.26 0.93
N TRP A 16 3.88 -16.37 0.49
CA TRP A 16 2.53 -16.80 0.83
C TRP A 16 2.25 -16.94 2.32
N GLU A 17 3.24 -17.40 3.11
CA GLU A 17 3.06 -17.60 4.55
C GLU A 17 2.93 -16.30 5.33
N VAL A 18 3.72 -15.28 4.98
CA VAL A 18 3.61 -13.97 5.61
C VAL A 18 2.40 -13.22 5.09
N LEU A 19 2.05 -13.39 3.80
CA LEU A 19 0.83 -12.87 3.21
C LEU A 19 -0.42 -13.43 3.90
N ALA A 20 -0.46 -14.73 4.20
CA ALA A 20 -1.56 -15.34 4.95
C ALA A 20 -1.76 -14.65 6.30
N LYS A 21 -0.69 -14.45 7.07
CA LYS A 21 -0.73 -13.73 8.35
C LYS A 21 -1.20 -12.28 8.20
N CYS A 22 -0.78 -11.61 7.13
CA CYS A 22 -1.25 -10.27 6.80
C CYS A 22 -2.78 -10.27 6.64
N ILE A 23 -3.34 -11.14 5.78
CA ILE A 23 -4.78 -11.22 5.53
C ILE A 23 -5.56 -11.64 6.78
N GLU A 24 -5.08 -12.63 7.52
CA GLU A 24 -5.68 -13.06 8.80
C GLU A 24 -5.74 -11.91 9.82
N SER A 25 -4.77 -10.98 9.79
CA SER A 25 -4.80 -9.82 10.67
C SER A 25 -5.96 -8.86 10.39
N PHE A 26 -6.44 -8.76 9.14
CA PHE A 26 -7.65 -8.02 8.79
C PHE A 26 -8.91 -8.69 9.31
N ASN A 27 -8.95 -10.02 9.36
CA ASN A 27 -10.06 -10.75 9.97
C ASN A 27 -10.09 -10.55 11.50
N LYS A 28 -8.92 -10.51 12.13
CA LYS A 28 -8.77 -10.30 13.58
C LYS A 28 -9.08 -8.85 13.99
N TYR A 29 -8.61 -7.89 13.23
CA TYR A 29 -8.72 -6.45 13.50
C TYR A 29 -9.51 -5.77 12.39
N LYS A 30 -10.73 -6.29 12.17
CA LYS A 30 -11.57 -5.88 11.05
C LYS A 30 -11.85 -4.37 11.06
N PRO A 31 -11.44 -3.62 10.00
CA PRO A 31 -11.80 -2.21 9.85
C PRO A 31 -13.31 -2.01 9.69
N ASN A 32 -13.82 -0.84 10.12
CA ASN A 32 -15.19 -0.41 9.83
C ASN A 32 -15.30 0.18 8.41
N THR A 33 -14.24 0.78 7.91
CA THR A 33 -14.12 1.26 6.52
C THR A 33 -14.43 0.11 5.55
N SER A 34 -15.27 0.37 4.56
CA SER A 34 -15.62 -0.62 3.53
C SER A 34 -14.43 -0.85 2.60
N TYR A 35 -13.91 -2.07 2.52
CA TYR A 35 -12.69 -2.34 1.76
C TYR A 35 -12.76 -3.62 0.91
N GLU A 36 -11.89 -3.69 -0.09
CA GLU A 36 -11.51 -4.92 -0.79
C GLU A 36 -10.00 -5.17 -0.63
N ILE A 37 -9.58 -6.42 -0.69
CA ILE A 37 -8.17 -6.81 -0.74
C ILE A 37 -7.88 -7.37 -2.12
N ILE A 38 -6.89 -6.78 -2.80
CA ILE A 38 -6.39 -7.21 -4.10
C ILE A 38 -4.96 -7.68 -3.92
N VAL A 39 -4.72 -8.96 -4.11
CA VAL A 39 -3.37 -9.53 -4.10
C VAL A 39 -2.92 -9.77 -5.53
N VAL A 40 -1.76 -9.24 -5.88
CA VAL A 40 -1.11 -9.49 -7.17
C VAL A 40 0.06 -10.44 -6.95
N ASP A 41 -0.07 -11.68 -7.40
CA ASP A 41 1.05 -12.62 -7.46
C ASP A 41 1.96 -12.28 -8.63
N ASN A 42 3.17 -11.85 -8.32
CA ASN A 42 4.15 -11.37 -9.29
C ASN A 42 4.95 -12.53 -9.91
N ASP A 43 4.22 -13.57 -10.38
CA ASP A 43 4.74 -14.76 -11.04
C ASP A 43 5.63 -15.61 -10.11
N SER A 44 5.09 -16.04 -8.98
CA SER A 44 5.81 -16.85 -7.98
C SER A 44 6.27 -18.21 -8.49
N GLN A 45 5.56 -18.82 -9.45
CA GLN A 45 5.86 -20.10 -10.10
C GLN A 45 6.15 -21.27 -9.12
N ASP A 46 5.54 -21.24 -7.94
CA ASP A 46 5.78 -22.22 -6.87
C ASP A 46 4.58 -23.17 -6.62
N GLY A 47 3.57 -23.10 -7.49
CA GLY A 47 2.37 -23.94 -7.43
C GLY A 47 1.36 -23.59 -6.34
N LYS A 48 1.61 -22.59 -5.51
CA LYS A 48 0.77 -22.25 -4.35
C LYS A 48 -0.41 -21.34 -4.67
N PHE A 49 -0.47 -20.77 -5.88
CA PHE A 49 -1.50 -19.80 -6.28
C PHE A 49 -2.93 -20.32 -6.10
N GLU A 50 -3.24 -21.50 -6.62
CA GLU A 50 -4.60 -22.04 -6.57
C GLU A 50 -5.02 -22.46 -5.16
N SER A 51 -4.11 -23.06 -4.38
CA SER A 51 -4.38 -23.40 -2.98
C SER A 51 -4.62 -22.15 -2.12
N PHE A 52 -3.85 -21.10 -2.35
CA PHE A 52 -4.03 -19.82 -1.66
C PHE A 52 -5.35 -19.15 -2.01
N LYS A 53 -5.75 -19.20 -3.28
CA LYS A 53 -7.04 -18.70 -3.77
C LYS A 53 -8.23 -19.43 -3.13
N GLN A 54 -8.09 -20.73 -2.92
CA GLN A 54 -9.12 -21.53 -2.23
C GLN A 54 -9.20 -21.20 -0.73
N GLN A 55 -8.05 -20.98 -0.10
CA GLN A 55 -7.96 -20.65 1.33
C GLN A 55 -8.54 -19.27 1.65
N PHE A 56 -8.34 -18.28 0.76
CA PHE A 56 -8.77 -16.89 0.93
C PHE A 56 -9.69 -16.49 -0.23
N SER A 57 -10.89 -17.08 -0.28
CA SER A 57 -11.84 -16.86 -1.36
C SER A 57 -12.45 -15.45 -1.40
N GLU A 58 -12.35 -14.71 -0.29
CA GLU A 58 -12.86 -13.34 -0.12
C GLU A 58 -11.95 -12.28 -0.75
N ILE A 59 -10.69 -12.61 -1.06
CA ILE A 59 -9.76 -11.68 -1.69
C ILE A 59 -9.79 -11.80 -3.22
N LYS A 60 -9.42 -10.73 -3.89
CA LYS A 60 -9.21 -10.72 -5.34
C LYS A 60 -7.75 -11.07 -5.64
N LEU A 61 -7.49 -12.33 -5.95
CA LEU A 61 -6.14 -12.80 -6.29
C LEU A 61 -5.92 -12.73 -7.82
N ILE A 62 -4.87 -12.03 -8.25
CA ILE A 62 -4.52 -11.77 -9.64
C ILE A 62 -3.12 -12.33 -9.90
N LYS A 63 -2.97 -13.08 -10.99
CA LYS A 63 -1.67 -13.55 -11.44
C LYS A 63 -1.08 -12.58 -12.47
N ASN A 64 0.12 -12.07 -12.22
CA ASN A 64 0.86 -11.30 -13.21
C ASN A 64 1.50 -12.25 -14.25
N LYS A 65 1.76 -11.75 -15.46
CA LYS A 65 2.36 -12.53 -16.56
C LYS A 65 3.85 -12.80 -16.36
N GLY A 66 4.49 -12.09 -15.42
CA GLY A 66 5.92 -12.21 -15.10
C GLY A 66 6.25 -11.34 -13.88
N ASN A 67 7.43 -11.54 -13.30
CA ASN A 67 7.92 -10.67 -12.23
C ASN A 67 8.53 -9.39 -12.82
N TYR A 68 7.70 -8.36 -12.96
CA TYR A 68 8.10 -7.05 -13.47
C TYR A 68 8.40 -6.03 -12.34
N GLY A 69 8.65 -6.53 -11.14
CA GLY A 69 8.94 -5.72 -9.95
C GLY A 69 7.69 -5.23 -9.21
N PHE A 70 7.94 -4.61 -8.05
CA PHE A 70 6.89 -4.18 -7.11
C PHE A 70 5.93 -3.15 -7.73
N SER A 71 6.48 -2.11 -8.36
CA SER A 71 5.67 -1.03 -8.95
C SER A 71 4.72 -1.53 -10.04
N SER A 72 5.15 -2.49 -10.86
CA SER A 72 4.29 -3.11 -11.88
C SER A 72 3.13 -3.89 -11.24
N GLY A 73 3.41 -4.62 -10.16
CA GLY A 73 2.38 -5.30 -9.39
C GLY A 73 1.37 -4.32 -8.77
N CYS A 74 1.86 -3.22 -8.19
CA CYS A 74 1.01 -2.14 -7.66
C CYS A 74 0.10 -1.55 -8.75
N ASN A 75 0.65 -1.24 -9.92
CA ASN A 75 -0.14 -0.68 -11.04
C ASN A 75 -1.22 -1.66 -11.49
N LEU A 76 -0.87 -2.95 -11.65
CA LEU A 76 -1.85 -3.98 -12.03
C LEU A 76 -2.98 -4.12 -11.00
N GLY A 77 -2.65 -4.05 -9.70
CA GLY A 77 -3.64 -4.05 -8.62
C GLY A 77 -4.53 -2.82 -8.68
N SER A 78 -3.93 -1.63 -8.88
CA SER A 78 -4.66 -0.35 -8.98
C SER A 78 -5.64 -0.32 -10.14
N ASP A 79 -5.28 -0.89 -11.29
CA ASP A 79 -6.17 -0.98 -12.47
C ASP A 79 -7.40 -1.85 -12.22
N LYS A 80 -7.38 -2.70 -11.22
CA LYS A 80 -8.47 -3.59 -10.83
C LYS A 80 -9.22 -3.12 -9.58
N ALA A 81 -8.75 -2.04 -8.96
CA ALA A 81 -9.33 -1.45 -7.77
C ALA A 81 -10.63 -0.69 -8.09
N ILE A 82 -11.60 -0.79 -7.17
CA ILE A 82 -12.88 -0.08 -7.25
C ILE A 82 -13.09 0.87 -6.07
N GLY A 83 -12.20 0.87 -5.08
CA GLY A 83 -12.22 1.78 -3.94
C GLY A 83 -11.86 3.21 -4.35
N GLU A 84 -12.36 4.16 -3.60
CA GLU A 84 -12.07 5.59 -3.78
C GLU A 84 -10.61 5.91 -3.45
N PHE A 85 -10.07 5.24 -2.40
CA PHE A 85 -8.68 5.36 -1.98
C PHE A 85 -7.92 4.05 -2.22
N LEU A 86 -6.61 4.16 -2.41
CA LEU A 86 -5.71 3.03 -2.59
C LEU A 86 -4.75 2.95 -1.40
N LEU A 87 -4.66 1.76 -0.78
CA LEU A 87 -3.64 1.44 0.21
C LEU A 87 -2.68 0.41 -0.36
N PHE A 88 -1.42 0.77 -0.54
CA PHE A 88 -0.35 -0.16 -0.89
C PHE A 88 0.24 -0.74 0.39
N LEU A 89 0.14 -2.05 0.56
CA LEU A 89 0.56 -2.75 1.77
C LEU A 89 1.56 -3.86 1.41
N ASN A 90 2.66 -3.94 2.15
CA ASN A 90 3.58 -5.05 1.99
C ASN A 90 2.99 -6.36 2.58
N PRO A 91 3.30 -7.53 2.00
CA PRO A 91 2.75 -8.81 2.45
C PRO A 91 3.21 -9.23 3.86
N ASP A 92 4.26 -8.63 4.40
CA ASP A 92 4.83 -8.90 5.72
C ASP A 92 4.32 -7.96 6.82
N VAL A 93 3.40 -7.07 6.50
CA VAL A 93 2.73 -6.19 7.47
C VAL A 93 1.55 -6.91 8.10
N THR A 94 1.37 -6.77 9.42
CA THR A 94 0.20 -7.25 10.15
C THR A 94 -0.44 -6.12 10.94
N LEU A 95 -1.77 -6.06 10.93
CA LEU A 95 -2.50 -5.13 11.77
C LEU A 95 -2.34 -5.52 13.24
N THR A 96 -2.17 -4.54 14.10
CA THR A 96 -2.06 -4.73 15.55
C THR A 96 -3.23 -4.15 16.34
N SER A 97 -4.08 -3.37 15.66
CA SER A 97 -5.28 -2.76 16.24
C SER A 97 -6.33 -2.50 15.18
N SER A 98 -7.61 -2.52 15.57
CA SER A 98 -8.74 -2.23 14.66
C SER A 98 -8.73 -0.83 14.05
N PRO A 99 -8.45 0.26 14.81
CA PRO A 99 -8.61 1.62 14.27
C PRO A 99 -7.51 2.02 13.26
N ALA A 100 -6.44 1.25 13.08
CA ALA A 100 -5.30 1.68 12.27
C ALA A 100 -5.69 2.05 10.82
N ILE A 101 -6.52 1.26 10.18
CA ILE A 101 -7.02 1.51 8.82
C ILE A 101 -8.07 2.62 8.82
N ASP A 102 -9.00 2.59 9.78
CA ASP A 102 -10.08 3.57 9.89
C ASP A 102 -9.52 4.97 10.17
N ASP A 103 -8.49 5.09 11.01
CA ASP A 103 -7.80 6.37 11.30
C ASP A 103 -7.09 6.91 10.05
N MET A 104 -6.41 6.05 9.28
CA MET A 104 -5.77 6.47 8.03
C MET A 104 -6.78 6.94 7.00
N TYR A 105 -7.87 6.21 6.82
CA TYR A 105 -8.95 6.58 5.92
C TYR A 105 -9.59 7.90 6.32
N SER A 106 -9.97 8.03 7.60
CA SER A 106 -10.56 9.25 8.14
C SER A 106 -9.65 10.47 7.98
N PHE A 107 -8.33 10.28 8.19
CA PHE A 107 -7.36 11.34 7.95
C PHE A 107 -7.31 11.75 6.46
N ALA A 108 -7.28 10.79 5.55
CA ALA A 108 -7.24 11.07 4.11
C ALA A 108 -8.50 11.82 3.64
N VAL A 109 -9.68 11.42 4.13
CA VAL A 109 -10.96 12.11 3.83
C VAL A 109 -10.97 13.53 4.39
N ALA A 110 -10.47 13.73 5.61
CA ALA A 110 -10.46 15.04 6.27
C ALA A 110 -9.42 16.02 5.67
N ASN A 111 -8.46 15.52 4.87
CA ASN A 111 -7.37 16.33 4.32
C ASN A 111 -7.25 16.14 2.80
N PRO A 112 -8.20 16.64 2.00
CA PRO A 112 -8.25 16.40 0.55
C PRO A 112 -7.05 16.98 -0.22
N ASP A 113 -6.32 17.91 0.36
CA ASP A 113 -5.10 18.49 -0.22
C ASP A 113 -3.86 17.59 -0.03
N VAL A 114 -3.97 16.50 0.76
CA VAL A 114 -2.90 15.54 0.99
C VAL A 114 -2.98 14.45 -0.08
N GLY A 115 -1.97 14.35 -0.94
CA GLY A 115 -1.92 13.35 -2.00
C GLY A 115 -1.55 11.94 -1.52
N ILE A 116 -0.72 11.83 -0.47
CA ILE A 116 -0.25 10.57 0.09
C ILE A 116 -0.18 10.69 1.61
N THR A 117 -0.69 9.68 2.31
CA THR A 117 -0.55 9.52 3.75
C THR A 117 0.05 8.16 4.10
N SER A 118 0.67 8.06 5.25
CA SER A 118 1.22 6.80 5.75
C SER A 118 1.04 6.72 7.27
N CYS A 119 0.80 5.54 7.78
CA CYS A 119 0.75 5.31 9.21
C CYS A 119 2.15 5.04 9.78
N ARG A 120 2.23 5.12 11.10
CA ARG A 120 3.44 4.68 11.81
C ARG A 120 3.52 3.17 11.82
N THR A 121 4.67 2.62 11.42
CA THR A 121 4.99 1.21 11.52
C THR A 121 5.81 0.91 12.78
N LEU A 122 5.60 -0.28 13.33
CA LEU A 122 6.32 -0.79 14.49
C LEU A 122 6.96 -2.12 14.13
N TYR A 123 8.16 -2.36 14.62
CA TYR A 123 8.72 -3.71 14.61
C TYR A 123 7.96 -4.62 15.58
N SER A 124 8.09 -5.93 15.42
CA SER A 124 7.46 -6.95 16.28
C SER A 124 7.79 -6.80 17.77
N ASN A 125 8.91 -6.13 18.08
CA ASN A 125 9.33 -5.81 19.46
C ASN A 125 8.73 -4.49 20.00
N GLY A 126 7.79 -3.86 19.28
CA GLY A 126 7.15 -2.60 19.66
C GLY A 126 8.00 -1.35 19.45
N LYS A 127 9.24 -1.49 18.98
CA LYS A 127 10.06 -0.33 18.63
C LYS A 127 9.55 0.31 17.34
N ARG A 128 9.62 1.64 17.28
CA ARG A 128 9.27 2.38 16.05
C ARG A 128 10.24 2.00 14.93
N GLU A 129 9.68 1.67 13.78
CA GLU A 129 10.46 1.65 12.56
C GLU A 129 10.96 3.07 12.27
N ARG A 130 12.22 3.18 11.85
CA ARG A 130 12.74 4.49 11.45
C ARG A 130 12.00 4.94 10.20
N GLU A 131 11.43 6.14 10.26
CA GLU A 131 10.90 6.78 9.07
C GLU A 131 12.04 6.85 8.04
N ILE A 132 11.84 6.16 6.92
CA ILE A 132 12.79 6.23 5.80
C ILE A 132 12.60 7.61 5.18
N ALA A 133 13.45 8.55 5.56
CA ALA A 133 13.57 9.77 4.80
C ALA A 133 14.05 9.36 3.39
N PHE A 134 13.27 9.68 2.36
CA PHE A 134 13.71 9.52 0.98
C PHE A 134 14.99 10.33 0.78
N LEU A 135 16.12 9.66 0.84
CA LEU A 135 17.39 10.23 0.47
C LEU A 135 17.43 10.23 -1.06
N SER A 136 16.94 11.31 -1.67
CA SER A 136 17.27 11.57 -3.06
C SER A 136 18.80 11.55 -3.21
N PRO A 137 19.37 10.91 -4.24
CA PRO A 137 20.82 10.91 -4.49
C PRO A 137 21.46 12.30 -4.45
N TRP A 138 20.69 13.33 -4.79
CA TRP A 138 21.08 14.75 -4.73
C TRP A 138 21.14 15.33 -3.31
N LEU A 139 20.56 14.66 -2.31
CA LEU A 139 20.56 15.10 -0.90
C LEU A 139 21.86 14.72 -0.14
N THR A 140 22.74 13.93 -0.76
CA THR A 140 24.04 13.57 -0.18
C THR A 140 25.09 14.65 -0.36
N ILE A 141 24.85 15.64 -1.24
CA ILE A 141 25.77 16.76 -1.47
C ILE A 141 25.26 17.97 -0.66
N GLY A 142 25.90 18.24 0.49
CA GLY A 142 25.45 19.13 1.58
C GLY A 142 24.81 20.47 1.19
N TRP A 143 25.44 21.28 0.31
CA TRP A 143 24.89 22.60 -0.05
C TRP A 143 23.76 22.53 -1.10
N LEU A 144 23.72 21.51 -1.95
CA LEU A 144 22.64 21.27 -2.90
C LEU A 144 21.34 20.87 -2.19
N ARG A 145 21.44 20.31 -0.97
CA ARG A 145 20.28 19.95 -0.13
C ARG A 145 19.40 21.17 0.20
N SER A 146 19.97 22.33 0.46
CA SER A 146 19.22 23.55 0.79
C SER A 146 18.52 24.14 -0.43
N ILE A 147 19.16 24.11 -1.59
CA ILE A 147 18.60 24.61 -2.85
C ILE A 147 17.48 23.68 -3.34
N TYR A 148 17.67 22.34 -3.22
CA TYR A 148 16.67 21.35 -3.61
C TYR A 148 15.43 21.40 -2.73
N LYS A 149 15.56 21.55 -1.40
CA LYS A 149 14.42 21.73 -0.49
C LYS A 149 13.59 22.94 -0.88
N LEU A 150 14.23 24.05 -1.22
CA LEU A 150 13.53 25.28 -1.63
C LEU A 150 12.81 25.10 -2.98
N ALA A 151 13.49 24.54 -3.97
CA ALA A 151 12.95 24.36 -5.32
C ALA A 151 11.84 23.30 -5.38
N PHE A 152 11.97 22.22 -4.60
CA PHE A 152 11.01 21.10 -4.60
C PHE A 152 9.76 21.43 -3.79
N SER A 153 9.87 22.12 -2.66
CA SER A 153 8.71 22.59 -1.88
C SER A 153 7.83 23.56 -2.67
N ILE A 154 8.40 24.33 -3.59
CA ILE A 154 7.64 25.28 -4.42
C ILE A 154 6.96 24.61 -5.63
N LYS A 155 7.52 23.51 -6.17
CA LYS A 155 7.00 22.88 -7.41
C LYS A 155 5.99 21.75 -7.17
N ILE A 156 6.06 21.00 -6.08
CA ILE A 156 5.12 19.90 -5.83
C ILE A 156 3.73 20.41 -5.46
N ALA A 157 3.63 21.56 -4.79
CA ALA A 157 2.34 22.14 -4.42
C ALA A 157 1.49 22.66 -5.61
N LYS A 158 2.02 22.67 -6.84
CA LYS A 158 1.33 23.29 -8.00
C LYS A 158 1.00 22.39 -9.18
N LYS A 159 1.23 21.07 -9.11
CA LYS A 159 1.10 20.21 -10.31
C LYS A 159 0.57 18.80 -10.07
N PHE A 160 -0.67 18.73 -9.54
CA PHE A 160 -1.44 17.49 -9.70
C PHE A 160 -2.77 17.83 -10.38
N PRO A 161 -3.00 17.40 -11.62
CA PRO A 161 -4.32 17.47 -12.23
C PRO A 161 -5.23 16.44 -11.57
N GLU A 162 -6.47 16.84 -11.32
CA GLU A 162 -7.51 16.17 -10.53
C GLU A 162 -7.90 14.74 -10.96
N ASN A 163 -7.25 14.09 -11.90
CA ASN A 163 -7.69 12.80 -12.44
C ASN A 163 -6.58 11.85 -12.87
N LYS A 164 -5.43 11.82 -12.22
CA LYS A 164 -4.45 10.76 -12.49
C LYS A 164 -4.10 10.04 -11.22
N LYS A 165 -4.40 8.73 -11.17
CA LYS A 165 -3.84 7.79 -10.21
C LYS A 165 -2.32 8.00 -10.16
N ILE A 166 -1.85 8.38 -8.98
CA ILE A 166 -0.43 8.58 -8.75
C ILE A 166 0.04 7.38 -7.97
N TRP A 167 1.13 6.83 -8.46
CA TRP A 167 1.87 5.74 -7.85
C TRP A 167 3.25 6.20 -7.47
#